data_d93cac131b01f63416298a0d2f54f83c
#
_entry.id   d93cac131b01f63416298a0d2f54f83c
#
_cell.length_a   1.000
_cell.length_b   1.000
_cell.length_c   1.000
_cell.angle_alpha   90.00
_cell.angle_beta   90.00
_cell.angle_gamma   90.00
#
_symmetry.space_group_name_H-M   'P 1'
#
loop_
_entity.id
_entity.type
_entity.pdbx_description
1 polymer ?
#
loop_
_entity_poly.entity_id
_entity_poly.type
_entity_poly.pdbx_seq_one_letter_code
_entity_poly.pdbx_strand_id
1 'polypeptide(L)'
;MVVPLLGHQVALVINDCLSGCQRPIYVDFSNYCRSKMEKLINPAIKGTANVLKSCSKASSVRRVVLTSSCSSIRYRDDATQASPLNESSWSDIDYCKRYSIKQHHFITRIGLLDTYIFEWQLWYAYAKTLAEKEAWRLSKDFRIDLVVVNPSFVVGPLLAPQPTSTLHMILSLLKGERPDYPNTTVGFVHIDDVVLSHILAMEDSRASGRLVCSSSVAHWSEIVEMLRAKYPYYPIPNKCGDQKGDSNPHSMDTTKIRELGFPPFKTLPQMFDDCVKSFQEKKFL
;
A
#
# COMPACT_ATOMS: atom_id res chain seq x y z
N MET A 1 -4.83 -13.70 -4.66
CA MET A 1 -6.01 -14.58 -4.68
C MET A 1 -6.90 -14.14 -5.83
N VAL A 2 -7.30 -15.04 -6.70
CA VAL A 2 -8.30 -14.76 -7.74
C VAL A 2 -9.65 -15.18 -7.15
N VAL A 3 -10.56 -14.25 -6.96
CA VAL A 3 -11.92 -14.56 -6.52
C VAL A 3 -12.83 -14.42 -7.74
N PRO A 4 -13.33 -15.52 -8.32
CA PRO A 4 -14.41 -15.43 -9.29
C PRO A 4 -15.69 -15.06 -8.52
N LEU A 5 -16.23 -13.87 -8.75
CA LEU A 5 -17.54 -13.51 -8.27
C LEU A 5 -18.58 -14.25 -9.14
N LEU A 6 -19.36 -15.08 -8.50
CA LEU A 6 -20.46 -15.85 -9.13
C LEU A 6 -21.40 -14.89 -9.89
N GLY A 7 -21.48 -15.08 -11.19
CA GLY A 7 -22.38 -14.33 -12.09
C GLY A 7 -21.78 -13.13 -12.82
N HIS A 8 -20.56 -12.69 -12.51
CA HIS A 8 -19.92 -11.58 -13.21
C HIS A 8 -18.68 -12.04 -13.99
N GLN A 9 -18.55 -11.58 -15.23
CA GLN A 9 -17.45 -11.93 -16.16
C GLN A 9 -16.19 -11.10 -15.84
N VAL A 10 -15.84 -10.96 -14.56
CA VAL A 10 -14.73 -10.14 -14.05
C VAL A 10 -13.83 -10.95 -13.14
N ALA A 11 -12.54 -10.83 -13.29
CA ALA A 11 -11.55 -11.37 -12.37
C ALA A 11 -11.00 -10.27 -11.48
N LEU A 12 -11.15 -10.41 -10.16
CA LEU A 12 -10.51 -9.56 -9.17
C LEU A 12 -9.14 -10.15 -8.83
N VAL A 13 -8.08 -9.43 -9.13
CA VAL A 13 -6.71 -9.84 -8.81
C VAL A 13 -6.22 -9.06 -7.59
N ILE A 14 -6.24 -9.71 -6.43
CA ILE A 14 -5.64 -9.17 -5.21
C ILE A 14 -4.22 -9.73 -5.10
N ASN A 15 -3.23 -8.87 -5.22
CA ASN A 15 -1.82 -9.25 -5.19
C ASN A 15 -1.29 -9.19 -3.75
N ASP A 16 -1.67 -10.18 -2.93
CA ASP A 16 -1.32 -10.28 -1.51
C ASP A 16 -0.07 -11.17 -1.26
N CYS A 17 0.82 -11.29 -2.24
CA CYS A 17 2.04 -12.12 -2.09
C CYS A 17 3.05 -11.59 -1.05
N LEU A 18 2.73 -10.53 -0.29
CA LEU A 18 3.69 -9.82 0.55
C LEU A 18 3.52 -10.03 2.06
N SER A 19 2.47 -10.72 2.51
CA SER A 19 2.15 -10.86 3.94
C SER A 19 2.97 -11.91 4.70
N GLY A 20 3.86 -12.67 4.04
CA GLY A 20 4.51 -13.84 4.62
C GLY A 20 5.95 -13.68 5.14
N CYS A 21 6.59 -12.52 5.02
CA CYS A 21 8.03 -12.38 5.31
C CYS A 21 8.30 -11.65 6.64
N GLN A 22 8.13 -12.33 7.78
CA GLN A 22 8.32 -11.79 9.13
C GLN A 22 9.60 -12.25 9.84
N ARG A 23 10.72 -12.55 9.17
CA ARG A 23 11.98 -12.86 9.88
C ARG A 23 13.14 -11.99 9.40
N PRO A 24 13.88 -11.34 10.33
CA PRO A 24 15.14 -10.69 10.00
C PRO A 24 16.17 -11.77 9.65
N ILE A 25 16.71 -11.72 8.46
CA ILE A 25 17.82 -12.57 8.04
C ILE A 25 19.04 -11.67 7.95
N TYR A 26 20.06 -11.95 8.77
CA TYR A 26 21.40 -11.40 8.58
C TYR A 26 21.96 -11.97 7.27
N VAL A 27 22.24 -11.12 6.30
CA VAL A 27 22.73 -11.54 4.98
C VAL A 27 23.79 -10.58 4.49
N ASP A 28 24.88 -11.14 3.96
CA ASP A 28 25.88 -10.47 3.14
C ASP A 28 25.23 -9.64 2.02
N PHE A 29 25.81 -8.47 1.71
CA PHE A 29 25.20 -7.46 0.85
C PHE A 29 24.80 -7.97 -0.55
N SER A 30 25.61 -8.83 -1.15
CA SER A 30 25.33 -9.45 -2.44
C SER A 30 24.14 -10.41 -2.36
N ASN A 31 24.02 -11.15 -1.26
CA ASN A 31 22.94 -12.07 -0.97
C ASN A 31 21.64 -11.35 -0.54
N TYR A 32 21.75 -10.14 0.04
CA TYR A 32 20.58 -9.36 0.47
C TYR A 32 19.72 -8.91 -0.70
N CYS A 33 20.29 -8.24 -1.71
CA CYS A 33 19.54 -7.85 -2.91
C CYS A 33 18.97 -9.06 -3.64
N ARG A 34 19.72 -10.16 -3.73
CA ARG A 34 19.25 -11.41 -4.32
C ARG A 34 18.07 -12.00 -3.56
N SER A 35 18.11 -11.99 -2.23
CA SER A 35 17.00 -12.46 -1.37
C SER A 35 15.73 -11.64 -1.57
N LYS A 36 15.82 -10.29 -1.73
CA LYS A 36 14.65 -9.43 -2.01
C LYS A 36 14.09 -9.69 -3.42
N MET A 37 14.96 -9.86 -4.42
CA MET A 37 14.54 -10.23 -5.77
C MET A 37 13.77 -11.56 -5.78
N GLU A 38 14.27 -12.57 -5.08
CA GLU A 38 13.66 -13.90 -5.09
C GLU A 38 12.38 -13.99 -4.26
N LYS A 39 12.33 -13.31 -3.08
CA LYS A 39 11.23 -13.46 -2.12
C LYS A 39 10.12 -12.42 -2.26
N LEU A 40 10.39 -11.28 -2.88
CA LEU A 40 9.45 -10.17 -2.97
C LEU A 40 9.16 -9.78 -4.43
N ILE A 41 10.17 -9.41 -5.19
CA ILE A 41 10.02 -8.78 -6.49
C ILE A 41 9.56 -9.79 -7.54
N ASN A 42 10.32 -10.89 -7.69
CA ASN A 42 9.98 -11.93 -8.67
C ASN A 42 8.59 -12.55 -8.43
N PRO A 43 8.19 -12.90 -7.19
CA PRO A 43 6.83 -13.37 -6.93
C PRO A 43 5.76 -12.35 -7.28
N ALA A 44 5.96 -11.06 -7.01
CA ALA A 44 4.99 -10.02 -7.35
C ALA A 44 4.80 -9.90 -8.88
N ILE A 45 5.89 -9.86 -9.64
CA ILE A 45 5.84 -9.77 -11.11
C ILE A 45 5.27 -11.05 -11.72
N LYS A 46 5.81 -12.22 -11.33
CA LYS A 46 5.38 -13.53 -11.88
C LYS A 46 3.94 -13.86 -11.51
N GLY A 47 3.53 -13.55 -10.26
CA GLY A 47 2.16 -13.76 -9.80
C GLY A 47 1.17 -12.95 -10.64
N THR A 48 1.43 -11.66 -10.81
CA THR A 48 0.63 -10.79 -11.68
C THR A 48 0.58 -11.31 -13.12
N ALA A 49 1.73 -11.67 -13.68
CA ALA A 49 1.81 -12.18 -15.05
C ALA A 49 1.03 -13.50 -15.24
N ASN A 50 1.13 -14.43 -14.27
CA ASN A 50 0.45 -15.72 -14.35
C ASN A 50 -1.07 -15.55 -14.29
N VAL A 51 -1.57 -14.66 -13.44
CA VAL A 51 -3.01 -14.38 -13.37
C VAL A 51 -3.52 -13.77 -14.67
N LEU A 52 -2.85 -12.75 -15.21
CA LEU A 52 -3.25 -12.12 -16.47
C LEU A 52 -3.21 -13.12 -17.66
N LYS A 53 -2.18 -13.97 -17.71
CA LYS A 53 -2.12 -15.07 -18.69
C LYS A 53 -3.27 -16.06 -18.55
N SER A 54 -3.73 -16.32 -17.33
CA SER A 54 -4.88 -17.18 -17.09
C SER A 54 -6.19 -16.49 -17.51
N CYS A 55 -6.34 -15.20 -17.17
CA CYS A 55 -7.48 -14.39 -17.60
C CYS A 55 -7.58 -14.32 -19.13
N SER A 56 -6.45 -14.17 -19.85
CA SER A 56 -6.45 -14.10 -21.32
C SER A 56 -6.91 -15.38 -22.01
N LYS A 57 -6.84 -16.52 -21.33
CA LYS A 57 -7.31 -17.82 -21.85
C LYS A 57 -8.77 -18.09 -21.54
N ALA A 58 -9.37 -17.33 -20.63
CA ALA A 58 -10.75 -17.51 -20.19
C ALA A 58 -11.67 -16.58 -21.00
N SER A 59 -12.43 -17.12 -21.94
CA SER A 59 -13.35 -16.35 -22.79
C SER A 59 -14.48 -15.65 -22.01
N SER A 60 -14.73 -16.07 -20.77
CA SER A 60 -15.72 -15.47 -19.88
C SER A 60 -15.23 -14.21 -19.17
N VAL A 61 -13.92 -13.94 -19.13
CA VAL A 61 -13.37 -12.75 -18.48
C VAL A 61 -13.44 -11.56 -19.43
N ARG A 62 -14.23 -10.54 -19.10
CA ARG A 62 -14.35 -9.30 -19.88
C ARG A 62 -13.45 -8.20 -19.34
N ARG A 63 -13.28 -8.10 -18.01
CA ARG A 63 -12.50 -7.07 -17.34
C ARG A 63 -11.66 -7.68 -16.24
N VAL A 64 -10.48 -7.12 -15.99
CA VAL A 64 -9.63 -7.44 -14.86
C VAL A 64 -9.46 -6.17 -14.01
N VAL A 65 -9.74 -6.27 -12.71
CA VAL A 65 -9.44 -5.22 -11.74
C VAL A 65 -8.25 -5.65 -10.90
N LEU A 66 -7.15 -4.89 -10.99
CA LEU A 66 -5.91 -5.17 -10.29
C LEU A 66 -5.77 -4.25 -9.07
N THR A 67 -5.56 -4.83 -7.89
CA THR A 67 -5.14 -4.07 -6.72
C THR A 67 -3.64 -3.80 -6.78
N SER A 68 -3.26 -2.57 -7.09
CA SER A 68 -1.89 -2.08 -6.98
C SER A 68 -1.68 -1.35 -5.64
N SER A 69 -1.05 -0.19 -5.66
CA SER A 69 -0.81 0.63 -4.46
C SER A 69 -0.41 2.05 -4.85
N CYS A 70 -0.71 3.05 -4.03
CA CYS A 70 -0.10 4.37 -4.14
C CYS A 70 1.43 4.34 -3.99
N SER A 71 2.00 3.22 -3.50
CA SER A 71 3.44 3.00 -3.54
C SER A 71 4.01 2.87 -4.96
N SER A 72 3.20 2.63 -5.98
CA SER A 72 3.62 2.72 -7.39
C SER A 72 3.51 4.13 -7.98
N ILE A 73 3.10 5.13 -7.16
CA ILE A 73 2.84 6.50 -7.59
C ILE A 73 3.83 7.50 -6.96
N ARG A 74 4.07 7.40 -5.62
CA ARG A 74 4.60 8.49 -4.80
C ARG A 74 6.11 8.51 -4.58
N TYR A 75 6.83 7.42 -4.75
CA TYR A 75 8.26 7.32 -4.44
C TYR A 75 9.13 7.84 -5.59
N ARG A 76 9.38 9.15 -5.58
CA ARG A 76 10.13 9.90 -6.58
C ARG A 76 10.80 11.13 -5.98
N ASP A 77 11.93 11.58 -6.51
CA ASP A 77 12.70 12.72 -5.99
C ASP A 77 11.91 14.05 -6.02
N ASP A 78 10.99 14.19 -6.96
CA ASP A 78 10.21 15.41 -7.21
C ASP A 78 8.75 15.31 -6.72
N ALA A 79 8.45 14.42 -5.75
CA ALA A 79 7.07 14.19 -5.29
C ALA A 79 6.37 15.48 -4.82
N THR A 80 7.09 16.36 -4.12
CA THR A 80 6.57 17.65 -3.63
C THR A 80 6.23 18.60 -4.78
N GLN A 81 7.11 18.71 -5.77
CA GLN A 81 6.94 19.58 -6.93
C GLN A 81 5.87 19.07 -7.89
N ALA A 82 5.73 17.75 -8.00
CA ALA A 82 4.75 17.08 -8.85
C ALA A 82 3.36 16.96 -8.21
N SER A 83 3.21 17.34 -6.93
CA SER A 83 1.93 17.28 -6.22
C SER A 83 0.91 18.28 -6.77
N PRO A 84 -0.38 17.90 -6.85
CA PRO A 84 -0.95 16.63 -6.42
C PRO A 84 -0.62 15.48 -7.39
N LEU A 85 -0.18 14.33 -6.82
CA LEU A 85 0.11 13.14 -7.60
C LEU A 85 -1.19 12.45 -8.05
N ASN A 86 -1.24 12.01 -9.29
CA ASN A 86 -2.42 11.44 -9.92
C ASN A 86 -2.12 10.13 -10.67
N GLU A 87 -3.06 9.67 -11.46
CA GLU A 87 -2.98 8.42 -12.21
C GLU A 87 -1.87 8.37 -13.27
N SER A 88 -1.35 9.52 -13.70
CA SER A 88 -0.20 9.59 -14.62
C SER A 88 1.15 9.48 -13.91
N SER A 89 1.16 9.69 -12.59
CA SER A 89 2.37 9.66 -11.76
C SER A 89 2.86 8.23 -11.53
N TRP A 90 4.17 8.05 -11.59
CA TRP A 90 4.83 6.76 -11.32
C TRP A 90 5.95 6.93 -10.31
N SER A 91 6.08 5.96 -9.42
CA SER A 91 7.28 5.86 -8.60
C SER A 91 8.49 5.53 -9.47
N ASP A 92 9.60 6.19 -9.14
CA ASP A 92 10.90 5.96 -9.79
C ASP A 92 11.53 4.69 -9.20
N ILE A 93 11.77 3.70 -10.05
CA ILE A 93 12.38 2.43 -9.66
C ILE A 93 13.84 2.59 -9.23
N ASP A 94 14.58 3.52 -9.84
CA ASP A 94 15.96 3.81 -9.47
C ASP A 94 16.03 4.56 -8.13
N TYR A 95 15.09 5.46 -7.86
CA TYR A 95 14.89 6.06 -6.55
C TYR A 95 14.68 4.97 -5.49
N CYS A 96 13.68 4.12 -5.67
CA CYS A 96 13.35 3.05 -4.73
C CYS A 96 14.57 2.15 -4.44
N LYS A 97 15.29 1.74 -5.47
CA LYS A 97 16.48 0.90 -5.35
C LYS A 97 17.64 1.62 -4.64
N ARG A 98 17.95 2.84 -5.07
CA ARG A 98 19.06 3.65 -4.54
C ARG A 98 18.91 3.92 -3.04
N TYR A 99 17.73 4.32 -2.61
CA TYR A 99 17.46 4.63 -1.20
C TYR A 99 17.32 3.38 -0.34
N SER A 100 16.76 2.28 -0.85
CA SER A 100 16.77 0.99 -0.15
C SER A 100 18.20 0.50 0.15
N ILE A 101 19.12 0.64 -0.79
CA ILE A 101 20.51 0.20 -0.65
C ILE A 101 21.28 1.11 0.33
N LYS A 102 21.10 2.44 0.23
CA LYS A 102 21.76 3.39 1.14
C LYS A 102 21.35 3.16 2.59
N GLN A 103 20.07 2.88 2.83
CA GLN A 103 19.58 2.63 4.18
C GLN A 103 20.09 1.31 4.75
N HIS A 104 20.20 0.27 3.93
CA HIS A 104 20.80 -1.00 4.38
C HIS A 104 22.23 -0.82 4.91
N HIS A 105 23.05 -0.04 4.25
CA HIS A 105 24.40 0.29 4.74
C HIS A 105 24.40 1.04 6.08
N PHE A 106 23.39 1.87 6.32
CA PHE A 106 23.25 2.60 7.57
C PHE A 106 22.80 1.70 8.72
N ILE A 107 21.85 0.79 8.45
CA ILE A 107 21.30 -0.17 9.43
C ILE A 107 22.36 -1.12 9.94
N THR A 108 23.16 -1.71 9.04
CA THR A 108 24.23 -2.64 9.42
C THR A 108 25.28 -2.01 10.33
N ARG A 109 25.36 -0.67 10.32
CA ARG A 109 26.28 0.09 11.15
C ARG A 109 25.72 0.50 12.51
N ILE A 110 24.40 0.60 12.71
CA ILE A 110 23.76 1.19 13.88
C ILE A 110 22.76 0.26 14.59
N GLY A 111 22.31 -0.83 13.95
CA GLY A 111 21.45 -1.87 14.57
C GLY A 111 20.00 -1.43 14.88
N LEU A 112 19.45 -0.39 14.24
CA LEU A 112 18.13 0.15 14.54
C LEU A 112 17.00 -0.53 13.74
N LEU A 113 15.99 -1.02 14.47
CA LEU A 113 14.83 -1.77 13.95
C LEU A 113 13.94 -0.93 13.00
N ASP A 114 13.81 0.36 13.25
CA ASP A 114 12.91 1.25 12.50
C ASP A 114 13.35 1.53 11.05
N THR A 115 14.65 1.49 10.81
CA THR A 115 15.21 1.65 9.46
C THR A 115 14.83 0.46 8.56
N TYR A 116 14.55 -0.72 9.12
CA TYR A 116 14.04 -1.89 8.38
C TYR A 116 12.66 -1.65 7.77
N ILE A 117 11.77 -0.91 8.47
CA ILE A 117 10.40 -0.67 7.99
C ILE A 117 10.42 0.20 6.73
N PHE A 118 11.20 1.27 6.72
CA PHE A 118 11.30 2.17 5.57
C PHE A 118 12.00 1.50 4.38
N GLU A 119 13.03 0.72 4.62
CA GLU A 119 13.68 -0.10 3.60
C GLU A 119 12.71 -1.09 2.95
N TRP A 120 11.88 -1.76 3.74
CA TRP A 120 10.83 -2.64 3.25
C TRP A 120 9.81 -1.91 2.40
N GLN A 121 9.44 -0.69 2.78
CA GLN A 121 8.50 0.15 2.02
C GLN A 121 9.03 0.48 0.63
N LEU A 122 10.33 0.78 0.49
CA LEU A 122 10.94 1.09 -0.79
C LEU A 122 11.08 -0.15 -1.69
N TRP A 123 11.46 -1.30 -1.14
CA TRP A 123 11.45 -2.56 -1.89
C TRP A 123 10.03 -2.99 -2.26
N TYR A 124 9.06 -2.73 -1.39
CA TYR A 124 7.66 -2.93 -1.69
C TYR A 124 7.22 -2.02 -2.85
N ALA A 125 7.53 -0.74 -2.79
CA ALA A 125 7.22 0.22 -3.85
C ALA A 125 7.86 -0.18 -5.19
N TYR A 126 9.12 -0.60 -5.15
CA TYR A 126 9.83 -1.16 -6.31
C TYR A 126 9.07 -2.35 -6.92
N ALA A 127 8.71 -3.33 -6.09
CA ALA A 127 8.00 -4.54 -6.52
C ALA A 127 6.61 -4.22 -7.09
N LYS A 128 5.83 -3.36 -6.42
CA LYS A 128 4.49 -2.95 -6.87
C LYS A 128 4.56 -2.17 -8.18
N THR A 129 5.54 -1.28 -8.33
CA THR A 129 5.74 -0.52 -9.57
C THR A 129 6.05 -1.44 -10.75
N LEU A 130 6.95 -2.38 -10.58
CA LEU A 130 7.30 -3.34 -11.65
C LEU A 130 6.15 -4.30 -11.98
N ALA A 131 5.46 -4.80 -10.97
CA ALA A 131 4.32 -5.70 -11.17
C ALA A 131 3.18 -4.99 -11.92
N GLU A 132 2.90 -3.73 -11.59
CA GLU A 132 1.88 -2.94 -12.27
C GLU A 132 2.28 -2.60 -13.71
N LYS A 133 3.54 -2.21 -13.94
CA LYS A 133 4.06 -1.99 -15.31
C LYS A 133 3.96 -3.26 -16.17
N GLU A 134 4.27 -4.42 -15.59
CA GLU A 134 4.13 -5.71 -16.28
C GLU A 134 2.65 -6.03 -16.56
N ALA A 135 1.74 -5.70 -15.64
CA ALA A 135 0.30 -5.85 -15.86
C ALA A 135 -0.17 -5.02 -17.06
N TRP A 136 0.25 -3.77 -17.15
CA TRP A 136 -0.06 -2.90 -18.29
C TRP A 136 0.53 -3.41 -19.62
N ARG A 137 1.75 -3.93 -19.59
CA ARG A 137 2.37 -4.55 -20.77
C ARG A 137 1.53 -5.74 -21.26
N LEU A 138 1.21 -6.66 -20.36
CA LEU A 138 0.45 -7.87 -20.67
C LEU A 138 -1.01 -7.58 -21.07
N SER A 139 -1.62 -6.56 -20.46
CA SER A 139 -3.00 -6.17 -20.85
C SER A 139 -3.07 -5.71 -22.30
N LYS A 140 -2.04 -5.03 -22.81
CA LYS A 140 -1.92 -4.66 -24.23
C LYS A 140 -1.70 -5.88 -25.10
N ASP A 141 -0.76 -6.77 -24.74
CA ASP A 141 -0.43 -7.96 -25.51
C ASP A 141 -1.65 -8.91 -25.66
N PHE A 142 -2.42 -9.05 -24.57
CA PHE A 142 -3.57 -9.96 -24.54
C PHE A 142 -4.91 -9.28 -24.79
N ARG A 143 -4.94 -7.97 -25.04
CA ARG A 143 -6.16 -7.16 -25.21
C ARG A 143 -7.14 -7.30 -24.05
N ILE A 144 -6.62 -7.29 -22.83
CA ILE A 144 -7.41 -7.33 -21.59
C ILE A 144 -7.88 -5.93 -21.24
N ASP A 145 -9.17 -5.75 -20.96
CA ASP A 145 -9.69 -4.55 -20.30
C ASP A 145 -9.20 -4.55 -18.84
N LEU A 146 -8.14 -3.79 -18.57
CA LEU A 146 -7.49 -3.70 -17.27
C LEU A 146 -7.82 -2.37 -16.60
N VAL A 147 -8.35 -2.42 -15.38
CA VAL A 147 -8.48 -1.28 -14.46
C VAL A 147 -7.63 -1.53 -13.24
N VAL A 148 -6.85 -0.55 -12.82
CA VAL A 148 -5.95 -0.66 -11.66
C VAL A 148 -6.39 0.28 -10.55
N VAL A 149 -6.70 -0.26 -9.38
CA VAL A 149 -6.96 0.52 -8.17
C VAL A 149 -5.65 0.64 -7.39
N ASN A 150 -5.29 1.87 -7.02
CA ASN A 150 -4.08 2.20 -6.27
C ASN A 150 -4.46 2.72 -4.87
N PRO A 151 -4.68 1.83 -3.87
CA PRO A 151 -4.97 2.26 -2.51
C PRO A 151 -3.75 2.87 -1.83
N SER A 152 -4.00 3.85 -0.96
CA SER A 152 -3.05 4.35 0.03
C SER A 152 -2.90 3.36 1.20
N PHE A 153 -2.38 3.81 2.36
CA PHE A 153 -2.29 3.01 3.58
C PHE A 153 -3.70 2.69 4.10
N VAL A 154 -4.07 1.41 4.01
CA VAL A 154 -5.43 0.98 4.32
C VAL A 154 -5.63 0.85 5.82
N VAL A 155 -6.65 1.55 6.33
CA VAL A 155 -7.07 1.55 7.74
C VAL A 155 -8.56 1.19 7.82
N GLY A 156 -9.03 0.80 9.00
CA GLY A 156 -10.43 0.45 9.24
C GLY A 156 -10.54 -0.83 10.07
N PRO A 157 -11.73 -1.44 10.14
CA PRO A 157 -11.95 -2.61 10.99
C PRO A 157 -11.09 -3.80 10.53
N LEU A 158 -10.64 -4.59 11.50
CA LEU A 158 -9.92 -5.83 11.27
C LEU A 158 -10.87 -6.91 10.75
N LEU A 159 -10.83 -7.18 9.45
CA LEU A 159 -11.68 -8.19 8.81
C LEU A 159 -11.06 -9.60 8.84
N ALA A 160 -9.74 -9.70 8.97
CA ALA A 160 -9.02 -10.96 9.03
C ALA A 160 -8.91 -11.48 10.48
N PRO A 161 -8.59 -12.78 10.70
CA PRO A 161 -8.33 -13.31 12.03
C PRO A 161 -7.12 -12.69 12.74
N GLN A 162 -6.14 -12.20 11.98
CA GLN A 162 -4.93 -11.54 12.48
C GLN A 162 -4.74 -10.19 11.80
N PRO A 163 -4.14 -9.20 12.50
CA PRO A 163 -3.84 -7.91 11.90
C PRO A 163 -2.93 -8.03 10.67
N THR A 164 -3.30 -7.33 9.61
CA THR A 164 -2.44 -7.12 8.44
C THR A 164 -1.24 -6.26 8.82
N SER A 165 -0.23 -6.14 7.95
CA SER A 165 0.97 -5.33 8.23
C SER A 165 0.66 -3.87 8.60
N THR A 166 -0.33 -3.26 7.93
CA THR A 166 -0.77 -1.90 8.22
C THR A 166 -1.47 -1.79 9.57
N LEU A 167 -2.39 -2.70 9.85
CA LEU A 167 -3.12 -2.73 11.12
C LEU A 167 -2.23 -3.15 12.28
N HIS A 168 -1.26 -4.04 12.07
CA HIS A 168 -0.25 -4.41 13.06
C HIS A 168 0.60 -3.21 13.49
N MET A 169 0.98 -2.34 12.55
CA MET A 169 1.70 -1.11 12.86
C MET A 169 0.89 -0.18 13.77
N ILE A 170 -0.41 0.01 13.48
CA ILE A 170 -1.31 0.82 14.31
C ILE A 170 -1.47 0.18 15.70
N LEU A 171 -1.67 -1.14 15.75
CA LEU A 171 -1.80 -1.89 17.00
C LEU A 171 -0.54 -1.75 17.88
N SER A 172 0.65 -1.86 17.29
CA SER A 172 1.93 -1.70 18.00
C SER A 172 2.11 -0.30 18.58
N LEU A 173 1.65 0.75 17.86
CA LEU A 173 1.63 2.12 18.37
C LEU A 173 0.67 2.25 19.57
N LEU A 174 -0.55 1.71 19.47
CA LEU A 174 -1.54 1.77 20.55
C LEU A 174 -1.09 1.03 21.81
N LYS A 175 -0.38 -0.10 21.64
CA LYS A 175 0.18 -0.88 22.77
C LYS A 175 1.47 -0.31 23.36
N GLY A 176 2.05 0.72 22.76
CA GLY A 176 3.35 1.25 23.20
C GLY A 176 4.51 0.27 22.99
N GLU A 177 4.35 -0.70 22.09
CA GLU A 177 5.41 -1.65 21.75
C GLU A 177 6.54 -1.01 20.94
N ARG A 178 6.34 0.23 20.47
CA ARG A 178 7.31 1.03 19.74
C ARG A 178 7.75 2.24 20.59
N PRO A 179 9.06 2.55 20.60
CA PRO A 179 9.57 3.70 21.35
C PRO A 179 9.20 5.05 20.69
N ASP A 180 8.91 5.02 19.37
CA ASP A 180 8.60 6.20 18.58
C ASP A 180 7.65 5.86 17.42
N TYR A 181 7.13 6.92 16.76
CA TYR A 181 6.33 6.82 15.55
C TYR A 181 7.15 7.22 14.32
N PRO A 182 6.81 6.73 13.11
CA PRO A 182 7.59 7.00 11.90
C PRO A 182 7.61 8.49 11.52
N ASN A 183 8.79 9.00 11.16
CA ASN A 183 8.95 10.35 10.61
C ASN A 183 8.68 10.31 9.10
N THR A 184 7.41 10.16 8.71
CA THR A 184 7.02 10.09 7.29
C THR A 184 5.58 10.54 7.05
N THR A 185 5.34 11.11 5.89
CA THR A 185 4.01 11.48 5.39
C THR A 185 3.45 10.33 4.55
N VAL A 186 2.20 9.96 4.77
CA VAL A 186 1.55 8.81 4.14
C VAL A 186 0.12 9.19 3.73
N GLY A 187 -0.34 8.68 2.59
CA GLY A 187 -1.76 8.71 2.25
C GLY A 187 -2.51 7.60 2.99
N PHE A 188 -3.71 7.89 3.46
CA PHE A 188 -4.59 6.96 4.18
C PHE A 188 -5.91 6.77 3.45
N VAL A 189 -6.50 5.58 3.59
CA VAL A 189 -7.81 5.25 3.02
C VAL A 189 -8.51 4.20 3.88
N HIS A 190 -9.83 4.30 4.02
CA HIS A 190 -10.62 3.30 4.72
C HIS A 190 -10.82 2.04 3.88
N ILE A 191 -10.87 0.87 4.53
CA ILE A 191 -11.07 -0.42 3.83
C ILE A 191 -12.38 -0.47 3.04
N ASP A 192 -13.46 0.13 3.54
CA ASP A 192 -14.73 0.18 2.81
C ASP A 192 -14.62 1.00 1.52
N ASP A 193 -13.86 2.10 1.55
CA ASP A 193 -13.60 2.92 0.36
C ASP A 193 -12.78 2.14 -0.67
N VAL A 194 -11.83 1.32 -0.20
CA VAL A 194 -11.07 0.42 -1.09
C VAL A 194 -11.99 -0.60 -1.73
N VAL A 195 -12.87 -1.25 -0.96
CA VAL A 195 -13.85 -2.21 -1.49
C VAL A 195 -14.77 -1.54 -2.51
N LEU A 196 -15.33 -0.37 -2.18
CA LEU A 196 -16.21 0.37 -3.06
C LEU A 196 -15.50 0.81 -4.36
N SER A 197 -14.21 1.21 -4.27
CA SER A 197 -13.40 1.54 -5.44
C SER A 197 -13.23 0.35 -6.40
N HIS A 198 -13.10 -0.87 -5.86
CA HIS A 198 -13.01 -2.08 -6.67
C HIS A 198 -14.35 -2.43 -7.33
N ILE A 199 -15.45 -2.27 -6.60
CA ILE A 199 -16.80 -2.46 -7.14
C ILE A 199 -17.04 -1.47 -8.28
N LEU A 200 -16.75 -0.19 -8.05
CA LEU A 200 -16.86 0.85 -9.08
C LEU A 200 -16.00 0.53 -10.31
N ALA A 201 -14.73 0.16 -10.10
CA ALA A 201 -13.82 -0.23 -11.18
C ALA A 201 -14.32 -1.43 -11.98
N MET A 202 -15.07 -2.34 -11.33
CA MET A 202 -15.64 -3.54 -11.95
C MET A 202 -16.92 -3.22 -12.74
N GLU A 203 -17.83 -2.43 -12.18
CA GLU A 203 -19.20 -2.28 -12.67
C GLU A 203 -19.38 -1.08 -13.61
N ASP A 204 -18.62 0.01 -13.40
CA ASP A 204 -18.75 1.21 -14.23
C ASP A 204 -17.95 1.05 -15.55
N SER A 205 -18.66 1.06 -16.66
CA SER A 205 -18.04 0.97 -17.99
C SER A 205 -17.13 2.16 -18.34
N ARG A 206 -17.28 3.29 -17.67
CA ARG A 206 -16.42 4.48 -17.83
C ARG A 206 -15.09 4.33 -17.09
N ALA A 207 -15.03 3.44 -16.09
CA ALA A 207 -13.80 3.20 -15.33
C ALA A 207 -12.74 2.59 -16.25
N SER A 208 -11.58 3.23 -16.32
CA SER A 208 -10.46 2.81 -17.18
C SER A 208 -9.13 3.25 -16.60
N GLY A 209 -8.06 2.56 -16.96
CA GLY A 209 -6.72 2.93 -16.54
C GLY A 209 -6.52 2.76 -15.02
N ARG A 210 -5.73 3.64 -14.42
CA ARG A 210 -5.47 3.68 -12.96
C ARG A 210 -6.54 4.50 -12.25
N LEU A 211 -6.83 4.17 -10.99
CA LEU A 211 -7.71 4.91 -10.09
C LEU A 211 -7.00 5.10 -8.74
N VAL A 212 -6.66 6.34 -8.41
CA VAL A 212 -6.10 6.69 -7.11
C VAL A 212 -7.17 6.58 -6.04
N CYS A 213 -6.94 5.72 -5.04
CA CYS A 213 -7.85 5.48 -3.92
C CYS A 213 -7.18 5.94 -2.62
N SER A 214 -7.32 7.24 -2.30
CA SER A 214 -6.69 7.89 -1.16
C SER A 214 -7.64 8.94 -0.59
N SER A 215 -7.90 8.88 0.72
CA SER A 215 -8.76 9.86 1.41
C SER A 215 -8.00 11.12 1.78
N SER A 216 -6.94 10.93 2.55
CA SER A 216 -6.14 12.03 3.12
C SER A 216 -4.68 11.66 3.14
N VAL A 217 -3.81 12.65 3.01
CA VAL A 217 -2.37 12.51 3.20
C VAL A 217 -2.00 13.27 4.46
N ALA A 218 -1.36 12.61 5.42
CA ALA A 218 -0.98 13.17 6.71
C ALA A 218 0.38 12.64 7.17
N HIS A 219 1.08 13.43 7.98
CA HIS A 219 2.26 12.95 8.68
C HIS A 219 1.86 12.11 9.90
N TRP A 220 2.67 11.12 10.27
CA TRP A 220 2.36 10.26 11.43
C TRP A 220 2.23 11.04 12.75
N SER A 221 2.85 12.21 12.89
CA SER A 221 2.66 13.07 14.06
C SER A 221 1.19 13.49 14.23
N GLU A 222 0.50 13.85 13.15
CA GLU A 222 -0.90 14.25 13.16
C GLU A 222 -1.80 13.07 13.59
N ILE A 223 -1.48 11.86 13.10
CA ILE A 223 -2.19 10.63 13.47
C ILE A 223 -1.99 10.31 14.96
N VAL A 224 -0.76 10.36 15.44
CA VAL A 224 -0.42 10.11 16.84
C VAL A 224 -1.07 11.13 17.77
N GLU A 225 -1.03 12.41 17.41
CA GLU A 225 -1.70 13.48 18.18
C GLU A 225 -3.21 13.24 18.26
N MET A 226 -3.86 12.94 17.16
CA MET A 226 -5.28 12.60 17.09
C MET A 226 -5.62 11.38 17.97
N LEU A 227 -4.83 10.30 17.87
CA LEU A 227 -5.05 9.08 18.66
C LEU A 227 -4.82 9.32 20.16
N ARG A 228 -3.78 10.07 20.56
CA ARG A 228 -3.51 10.41 21.95
C ARG A 228 -4.59 11.28 22.56
N ALA A 229 -5.12 12.24 21.81
CA ALA A 229 -6.21 13.10 22.26
C ALA A 229 -7.49 12.29 22.52
N LYS A 230 -7.79 11.32 21.66
CA LYS A 230 -9.03 10.55 21.76
C LYS A 230 -8.92 9.32 22.67
N TYR A 231 -7.74 8.70 22.73
CA TYR A 231 -7.48 7.46 23.48
C TYR A 231 -6.31 7.62 24.46
N PRO A 232 -6.42 8.53 25.45
CA PRO A 232 -5.29 8.91 26.33
C PRO A 232 -4.81 7.80 27.26
N TYR A 233 -5.58 6.73 27.42
CA TYR A 233 -5.25 5.59 28.27
C TYR A 233 -4.35 4.54 27.56
N TYR A 234 -4.15 4.64 26.25
CA TYR A 234 -3.18 3.81 25.55
C TYR A 234 -1.78 4.44 25.60
N PRO A 235 -0.72 3.64 25.77
CA PRO A 235 0.66 4.13 25.90
C PRO A 235 1.27 4.50 24.52
N ILE A 236 0.57 5.33 23.76
CA ILE A 236 0.99 5.74 22.41
C ILE A 236 2.26 6.61 22.51
N PRO A 237 3.33 6.32 21.74
CA PRO A 237 4.58 7.08 21.81
C PRO A 237 4.36 8.55 21.44
N ASN A 238 5.11 9.43 22.10
CA ASN A 238 5.11 10.88 21.85
C ASN A 238 6.36 11.36 21.10
N LYS A 239 7.32 10.46 20.86
CA LYS A 239 8.56 10.76 20.19
C LYS A 239 8.46 10.41 18.70
N CYS A 240 8.91 11.33 17.85
CA CYS A 240 9.11 11.07 16.42
C CYS A 240 10.43 10.31 16.24
N GLY A 241 10.45 9.33 15.36
CA GLY A 241 11.69 8.64 15.00
C GLY A 241 12.72 9.60 14.39
N ASP A 242 14.01 9.37 14.71
CA ASP A 242 15.13 10.22 14.24
C ASP A 242 15.45 10.02 12.75
N GLN A 243 14.71 9.16 12.07
CA GLN A 243 14.93 8.93 10.66
C GLN A 243 14.63 10.21 9.87
N LYS A 244 15.58 10.60 9.04
CA LYS A 244 15.28 11.43 7.86
C LYS A 244 14.39 10.58 6.95
N GLY A 245 13.12 10.49 7.34
CA GLY A 245 12.12 9.80 6.56
C GLY A 245 11.89 10.53 5.27
N ASP A 246 10.98 9.99 4.48
CA ASP A 246 10.41 10.65 3.32
C ASP A 246 9.63 11.90 3.80
N SER A 247 10.39 12.94 4.13
CA SER A 247 9.84 14.24 4.52
C SER A 247 9.27 15.01 3.34
N ASN A 248 9.17 14.37 2.15
CA ASN A 248 8.56 14.97 0.97
C ASN A 248 7.04 15.03 1.19
N PRO A 249 6.47 16.16 1.63
CA PRO A 249 5.03 16.31 1.70
C PRO A 249 4.48 16.17 0.28
N HIS A 250 3.44 15.37 0.14
CA HIS A 250 2.75 15.17 -1.13
C HIS A 250 1.25 15.19 -0.89
N SER A 251 0.49 15.34 -1.94
CA SER A 251 -0.95 15.15 -1.95
C SER A 251 -1.34 14.22 -3.10
N MET A 252 -2.53 13.65 -3.02
CA MET A 252 -3.07 12.74 -4.02
C MET A 252 -4.29 13.38 -4.68
N ASP A 253 -4.33 13.38 -6.00
CA ASP A 253 -5.51 13.78 -6.76
C ASP A 253 -6.43 12.57 -6.95
N THR A 254 -7.66 12.69 -6.47
CA THR A 254 -8.71 11.67 -6.59
C THR A 254 -9.88 12.16 -7.44
N THR A 255 -9.67 13.18 -8.25
CA THR A 255 -10.71 13.77 -9.11
C THR A 255 -11.30 12.71 -10.04
N LYS A 256 -10.47 11.91 -10.67
CA LYS A 256 -10.90 10.89 -11.61
C LYS A 256 -11.90 9.89 -11.02
N ILE A 257 -11.64 9.34 -9.83
CA ILE A 257 -12.57 8.39 -9.21
C ILE A 257 -13.86 9.09 -8.75
N ARG A 258 -13.78 10.37 -8.33
CA ARG A 258 -14.96 11.18 -7.96
C ARG A 258 -15.84 11.49 -9.18
N GLU A 259 -15.25 11.76 -10.34
CA GLU A 259 -15.98 11.97 -11.61
C GLU A 259 -16.74 10.71 -12.05
N LEU A 260 -16.32 9.53 -11.62
CA LEU A 260 -17.07 8.29 -11.81
C LEU A 260 -18.27 8.16 -10.83
N GLY A 261 -18.47 9.12 -9.92
CA GLY A 261 -19.56 9.10 -8.94
C GLY A 261 -19.18 8.48 -7.60
N PHE A 262 -17.87 8.31 -7.31
CA PHE A 262 -17.43 7.82 -6.00
C PHE A 262 -17.87 8.78 -4.88
N PRO A 263 -18.49 8.27 -3.80
CA PRO A 263 -18.93 9.11 -2.69
C PRO A 263 -17.72 9.75 -1.96
N PRO A 264 -17.96 10.74 -1.07
CA PRO A 264 -16.91 11.27 -0.22
C PRO A 264 -16.22 10.17 0.57
N PHE A 265 -14.88 10.15 0.54
CA PHE A 265 -14.08 9.21 1.31
C PHE A 265 -14.30 9.39 2.82
N LYS A 266 -14.18 8.31 3.57
CA LYS A 266 -14.17 8.37 5.05
C LYS A 266 -12.97 9.17 5.55
N THR A 267 -13.18 9.94 6.61
CA THR A 267 -12.14 10.81 7.20
C THR A 267 -11.12 10.02 8.03
N LEU A 268 -9.97 10.64 8.33
CA LEU A 268 -8.97 10.06 9.24
C LEU A 268 -9.56 9.63 10.60
N PRO A 269 -10.33 10.49 11.31
CA PRO A 269 -10.95 10.06 12.57
C PRO A 269 -11.86 8.83 12.41
N GLN A 270 -12.69 8.77 11.38
CA GLN A 270 -13.59 7.64 11.15
C GLN A 270 -12.82 6.33 10.95
N MET A 271 -11.79 6.33 10.08
CA MET A 271 -11.05 5.10 9.77
C MET A 271 -10.23 4.58 10.95
N PHE A 272 -9.66 5.47 11.77
CA PHE A 272 -8.91 5.06 12.95
C PHE A 272 -9.83 4.65 14.11
N ASP A 273 -11.01 5.27 14.25
CA ASP A 273 -12.02 4.87 15.22
C ASP A 273 -12.54 3.45 14.94
N ASP A 274 -12.91 3.17 13.68
CA ASP A 274 -13.36 1.84 13.26
C ASP A 274 -12.26 0.79 13.49
N CYS A 275 -11.00 1.16 13.27
CA CYS A 275 -9.83 0.31 13.53
C CYS A 275 -9.70 -0.01 15.03
N VAL A 276 -9.66 1.01 15.90
CA VAL A 276 -9.49 0.85 17.36
C VAL A 276 -10.65 0.05 17.94
N LYS A 277 -11.90 0.39 17.58
CA LYS A 277 -13.09 -0.35 18.02
C LYS A 277 -13.00 -1.83 17.65
N SER A 278 -12.61 -2.13 16.43
CA SER A 278 -12.43 -3.52 15.97
C SER A 278 -11.35 -4.27 16.75
N PHE A 279 -10.24 -3.62 17.13
CA PHE A 279 -9.22 -4.22 17.99
C PHE A 279 -9.75 -4.53 19.39
N GLN A 280 -10.55 -3.62 19.98
CA GLN A 280 -11.19 -3.83 21.28
C GLN A 280 -12.18 -5.00 21.23
N GLU A 281 -13.07 -5.03 20.24
CA GLU A 281 -14.07 -6.09 20.05
C GLU A 281 -13.40 -7.47 19.88
N LYS A 282 -12.26 -7.52 19.19
CA LYS A 282 -11.50 -8.76 18.95
C LYS A 282 -10.45 -9.06 20.03
N LYS A 283 -10.40 -8.28 21.11
CA LYS A 283 -9.49 -8.47 22.25
C LYS A 283 -7.99 -8.39 21.88
N PHE A 284 -7.64 -7.55 20.93
CA PHE A 284 -6.27 -7.19 20.64
C PHE A 284 -5.79 -6.01 21.50
N LEU A 285 -6.73 -5.20 21.99
CA LEU A 285 -6.55 -4.09 22.93
C LEU A 285 -7.35 -4.31 24.20
#